data_a57d32b4fe2f2e3ee3cdcf59ed33c4bc
#
_entry.id   a57d32b4fe2f2e3ee3cdcf59ed33c4bc
#
_cell.length_a   1.000
_cell.length_b   1.000
_cell.length_c   1.000
_cell.angle_alpha   90.00
_cell.angle_beta   90.00
_cell.angle_gamma   90.00
#
_symmetry.space_group_name_H-M   'P 1'
#
loop_
_entity.id
_entity.type
_entity.pdbx_description
1 polymer ?
#
loop_
_entity_poly.entity_id
_entity_poly.type
_entity_poly.pdbx_seq_one_letter_code
_entity_poly.pdbx_strand_id
1 'polypeptide(L)'
;KSEGQIKWNESAENIIGKINGLYPNPGAFFIYKGERYKILKAELASGIGEIGDVLDDYLEIICGDKKSIKVLNIQRQGKKPQNISEFMLGSQIKKGSNLNNA
;
A
#
# COMPACT_ATOMS: atom_id res chain seq x y z
N LYS A 1 -6.32 -14.78 -7.07
CA LYS A 1 -5.06 -15.40 -6.84
C LYS A 1 -4.05 -14.47 -6.23
N SER A 2 -2.91 -15.04 -5.84
CA SER A 2 -1.90 -14.29 -5.13
C SER A 2 -1.02 -13.42 -6.03
N GLU A 3 -1.14 -13.51 -7.34
CA GLU A 3 -0.25 -12.71 -8.19
C GLU A 3 -0.51 -11.22 -8.08
N GLY A 4 -1.66 -10.82 -7.56
CA GLY A 4 -1.93 -9.42 -7.28
C GLY A 4 -1.45 -8.96 -5.92
N GLN A 5 -0.98 -9.88 -5.10
CA GLN A 5 -0.58 -9.54 -3.74
C GLN A 5 0.76 -8.82 -3.72
N ILE A 6 0.80 -7.68 -3.05
CA ILE A 6 2.01 -6.88 -2.92
C ILE A 6 2.90 -7.52 -1.87
N LYS A 7 4.17 -7.70 -2.21
CA LYS A 7 5.19 -8.16 -1.27
C LYS A 7 6.11 -6.99 -0.98
N TRP A 8 6.10 -6.54 0.26
CA TRP A 8 6.81 -5.31 0.61
C TRP A 8 8.32 -5.42 0.50
N ASN A 9 8.86 -6.65 0.39
CA ASN A 9 10.29 -6.83 0.18
C ASN A 9 10.72 -6.62 -1.28
N GLU A 10 9.78 -6.34 -2.19
CA GLU A 10 10.14 -5.95 -3.56
C GLU A 10 10.49 -4.46 -3.59
N SER A 11 11.14 -4.06 -4.68
CA SER A 11 11.52 -2.65 -4.83
C SER A 11 10.29 -1.77 -4.99
N ALA A 12 10.43 -0.50 -4.65
CA ALA A 12 9.34 0.46 -4.80
C ALA A 12 8.88 0.54 -6.27
N GLU A 13 9.83 0.51 -7.21
CA GLU A 13 9.48 0.57 -8.63
C GLU A 13 8.71 -0.67 -9.07
N ASN A 14 9.10 -1.85 -8.59
CA ASN A 14 8.37 -3.06 -8.92
C ASN A 14 6.95 -3.03 -8.37
N ILE A 15 6.80 -2.53 -7.16
CA ILE A 15 5.46 -2.43 -6.54
C ILE A 15 4.60 -1.44 -7.31
N ILE A 16 5.16 -0.28 -7.70
CA ILE A 16 4.42 0.68 -8.52
C ILE A 16 4.03 0.06 -9.86
N GLY A 17 4.95 -0.68 -10.48
CA GLY A 17 4.67 -1.35 -11.75
C GLY A 17 3.53 -2.34 -11.62
N LYS A 18 3.49 -3.09 -10.52
CA LYS A 18 2.40 -4.02 -10.27
C LYS A 18 1.07 -3.29 -10.08
N ILE A 19 1.08 -2.19 -9.32
CA ILE A 19 -0.13 -1.40 -9.11
C ILE A 19 -0.66 -0.89 -10.45
N ASN A 20 0.20 -0.30 -11.27
CA ASN A 20 -0.22 0.27 -12.55
C ASN A 20 -0.62 -0.81 -13.54
N GLY A 21 0.10 -1.93 -13.55
CA GLY A 21 -0.14 -3.00 -14.52
C GLY A 21 -1.41 -3.78 -14.25
N LEU A 22 -1.86 -3.84 -13.02
CA LEU A 22 -3.05 -4.62 -12.66
C LEU A 22 -4.30 -3.75 -12.47
N TYR A 23 -4.14 -2.44 -12.50
CA TYR A 23 -5.27 -1.53 -12.40
C TYR A 23 -6.13 -1.59 -13.67
N PRO A 24 -7.44 -1.56 -13.59
CA PRO A 24 -8.25 -1.54 -12.36
C PRO A 24 -8.58 -2.94 -11.84
N ASN A 25 -8.39 -3.97 -12.63
CA ASN A 25 -8.72 -5.34 -12.24
C ASN A 25 -7.65 -6.28 -12.74
N PRO A 26 -7.21 -7.24 -11.92
CA PRO A 26 -7.70 -7.54 -10.56
C PRO A 26 -7.21 -6.56 -9.51
N GLY A 27 -6.20 -5.74 -9.81
CA GLY A 27 -5.64 -4.79 -8.89
C GLY A 27 -4.56 -5.40 -8.00
N ALA A 28 -3.65 -4.55 -7.53
CA ALA A 28 -2.63 -4.95 -6.58
C ALA A 28 -3.15 -4.69 -5.17
N PHE A 29 -2.90 -5.63 -4.25
CA PHE A 29 -3.48 -5.53 -2.91
C PHE A 29 -2.50 -6.02 -1.85
N PHE A 30 -2.77 -5.61 -0.63
CA PHE A 30 -2.09 -6.18 0.54
C PHE A 30 -3.13 -6.53 1.59
N ILE A 31 -2.71 -7.34 2.56
CA ILE A 31 -3.59 -7.78 3.63
C ILE A 31 -3.05 -7.24 4.94
N TYR A 32 -3.92 -6.65 5.75
CA TYR A 32 -3.55 -6.13 7.06
C TYR A 32 -4.66 -6.47 8.04
N LYS A 33 -4.30 -7.20 9.09
CA LYS A 33 -5.25 -7.63 10.13
C LYS A 33 -6.49 -8.30 9.54
N GLY A 34 -6.26 -9.15 8.53
CA GLY A 34 -7.34 -9.92 7.92
C GLY A 34 -8.15 -9.18 6.88
N GLU A 35 -7.88 -7.90 6.65
CA GLU A 35 -8.58 -7.10 5.65
C GLU A 35 -7.73 -6.96 4.41
N ARG A 36 -8.38 -7.01 3.25
CA ARG A 36 -7.70 -6.81 1.97
C ARG A 36 -7.87 -5.37 1.52
N TYR A 37 -6.76 -4.74 1.15
CA TYR A 37 -6.73 -3.36 0.68
C TYR A 37 -6.11 -3.34 -0.71
N LYS A 38 -6.86 -2.85 -1.69
CA LYS A 38 -6.39 -2.72 -3.06
C LYS A 38 -5.83 -1.31 -3.25
N ILE A 39 -4.59 -1.22 -3.73
CA ILE A 39 -3.99 0.08 -4.04
C ILE A 39 -4.29 0.39 -5.50
N LEU A 40 -4.99 1.48 -5.73
CA LEU A 40 -5.39 1.86 -7.07
C LEU A 40 -4.41 2.82 -7.72
N LYS A 41 -3.78 3.67 -6.91
CA LYS A 41 -2.82 4.65 -7.41
C LYS A 41 -1.81 4.95 -6.32
N ALA A 42 -0.55 5.03 -6.70
CA ALA A 42 0.53 5.36 -5.78
C ALA A 42 1.66 6.02 -6.56
N GLU A 43 2.57 6.67 -5.84
CA GLU A 43 3.73 7.31 -6.44
C GLU A 43 4.97 7.00 -5.62
N LEU A 44 6.14 7.15 -6.24
CA LEU A 44 7.39 6.92 -5.55
C LEU A 44 7.63 8.04 -4.53
N ALA A 45 8.28 7.69 -3.43
CA ALA A 45 8.62 8.63 -2.38
C ALA A 45 9.99 8.26 -1.83
N SER A 46 10.46 9.01 -0.84
CA SER A 46 11.84 8.86 -0.38
C SER A 46 11.97 8.81 1.14
N GLY A 47 10.95 8.29 1.82
CA GLY A 47 11.01 8.12 3.27
C GLY A 47 12.06 7.11 3.70
N ILE A 48 12.36 7.09 4.99
CA ILE A 48 13.36 6.22 5.56
C ILE A 48 12.71 5.39 6.66
N GLY A 49 13.02 4.10 6.69
CA GLY A 49 12.48 3.20 7.71
C GLY A 49 12.76 1.76 7.35
N GLU A 50 12.09 0.85 8.04
CA GLU A 50 12.22 -0.57 7.80
C GLU A 50 11.17 -1.02 6.80
N ILE A 51 11.45 -2.12 6.12
CA ILE A 51 10.54 -2.67 5.12
C ILE A 51 9.14 -2.86 5.71
N GLY A 52 8.14 -2.29 5.04
CA GLY A 52 6.77 -2.39 5.48
C GLY A 52 6.31 -1.31 6.45
N ASP A 53 7.22 -0.46 6.93
CA ASP A 53 6.84 0.60 7.85
C ASP A 53 5.91 1.62 7.21
N VAL A 54 4.89 2.00 7.96
CA VAL A 54 3.99 3.10 7.60
C VAL A 54 4.52 4.35 8.28
N LEU A 55 4.98 5.31 7.48
CA LEU A 55 5.76 6.43 7.98
C LEU A 55 4.91 7.60 8.47
N ASP A 56 3.69 7.74 7.96
CA ASP A 56 2.89 8.93 8.25
C ASP A 56 1.40 8.61 8.14
N ASP A 57 0.59 9.65 8.24
CA ASP A 57 -0.87 9.52 8.18
C ASP A 57 -1.39 9.57 6.74
N TYR A 58 -0.51 9.47 5.75
CA TYR A 58 -0.86 9.45 4.33
C TYR A 58 -0.43 8.17 3.65
N LEU A 59 -0.12 7.16 4.45
CA LEU A 59 0.21 5.82 3.99
C LEU A 59 1.43 5.79 3.08
N GLU A 60 2.52 6.38 3.54
CA GLU A 60 3.82 6.20 2.90
C GLU A 60 4.45 4.94 3.47
N ILE A 61 4.82 3.99 2.61
CA ILE A 61 5.23 2.65 3.04
C ILE A 61 6.59 2.32 2.47
N ILE A 62 7.49 1.83 3.33
CA ILE A 62 8.85 1.46 2.94
C ILE A 62 8.84 0.13 2.19
N CYS A 63 9.58 0.07 1.10
CA CYS A 63 9.68 -1.11 0.24
C CYS A 63 11.04 -1.79 0.41
N GLY A 64 11.24 -2.88 -0.35
CA GLY A 64 12.40 -3.74 -0.15
C GLY A 64 13.75 -3.12 -0.45
N ASP A 65 13.78 -2.11 -1.33
CA ASP A 65 15.01 -1.39 -1.66
C ASP A 65 15.21 -0.17 -0.75
N LYS A 66 14.46 -0.09 0.35
CA LYS A 66 14.51 1.02 1.31
C LYS A 66 14.01 2.34 0.73
N LYS A 67 13.44 2.31 -0.45
CA LYS A 67 12.67 3.43 -0.98
C LYS A 67 11.22 3.26 -0.56
N SER A 68 10.39 4.26 -0.79
CA SER A 68 9.01 4.17 -0.34
C SER A 68 8.04 4.52 -1.45
N ILE A 69 6.78 4.19 -1.20
CA ILE A 69 5.68 4.64 -2.06
C ILE A 69 4.69 5.39 -1.20
N LYS A 70 3.99 6.36 -1.81
CA LYS A 70 2.84 7.03 -1.20
C LYS A 70 1.60 6.54 -1.90
N VAL A 71 0.66 6.00 -1.13
CA VAL A 71 -0.61 5.56 -1.68
C VAL A 71 -1.50 6.79 -1.88
N LEU A 72 -2.09 6.91 -3.05
CA LEU A 72 -2.96 8.05 -3.38
C LEU A 72 -4.43 7.67 -3.38
N ASN A 73 -4.75 6.49 -3.89
CA ASN A 73 -6.13 5.97 -3.90
C ASN A 73 -6.11 4.52 -3.47
N ILE A 74 -7.08 4.15 -2.68
CA ILE A 74 -7.12 2.82 -2.08
C ILE A 74 -8.57 2.36 -1.97
N GLN A 75 -8.78 1.04 -1.97
CA GLN A 75 -10.12 0.47 -1.84
C GLN A 75 -10.07 -0.68 -0.85
N ARG A 76 -10.75 -0.53 0.28
CA ARG A 76 -10.92 -1.61 1.23
C ARG A 76 -11.91 -2.61 0.67
N GLN A 77 -11.66 -3.89 0.91
CA GLN A 77 -12.53 -4.95 0.41
C GLN A 77 -13.97 -4.70 0.84
N GLY A 78 -14.88 -4.76 -0.13
CA GLY A 78 -16.30 -4.55 0.13
C GLY A 78 -16.72 -3.10 0.23
N LYS A 79 -15.80 -2.15 0.00
CA LYS A 79 -16.08 -0.73 0.12
C LYS A 79 -15.78 -0.03 -1.21
N LYS A 80 -16.15 1.24 -1.28
CA LYS A 80 -15.87 2.05 -2.46
C LYS A 80 -14.43 2.55 -2.45
N PRO A 81 -13.87 2.83 -3.63
CA PRO A 81 -12.56 3.48 -3.68
C PRO A 81 -12.58 4.82 -2.96
N GLN A 82 -11.49 5.14 -2.31
CA GLN A 82 -11.35 6.41 -1.59
C GLN A 82 -9.99 7.02 -1.88
N ASN A 83 -9.90 8.35 -1.84
CA ASN A 83 -8.60 8.96 -1.81
C ASN A 83 -7.99 8.73 -0.43
N ILE A 84 -6.67 8.91 -0.34
CA ILE A 84 -5.98 8.52 0.88
C ILE A 84 -6.39 9.36 2.09
N SER A 85 -6.72 10.64 1.87
CA SER A 85 -7.14 11.50 2.98
C SER A 85 -8.42 10.99 3.63
N GLU A 86 -9.39 10.62 2.82
CA GLU A 86 -10.64 10.06 3.33
C GLU A 86 -10.42 8.72 4.01
N PHE A 87 -9.62 7.88 3.37
CA PHE A 87 -9.36 6.53 3.87
C PHE A 87 -8.75 6.58 5.27
N MET A 88 -7.77 7.46 5.47
CA MET A 88 -7.03 7.48 6.73
C MET A 88 -7.86 8.00 7.90
N LEU A 89 -8.96 8.69 7.63
CA LEU A 89 -9.82 9.17 8.71
C LEU A 89 -10.43 8.03 9.51
N GLY A 90 -10.75 6.91 8.87
CA GLY A 90 -11.38 5.79 9.55
C GLY A 90 -10.58 4.51 9.50
N SER A 91 -9.30 4.57 9.12
CA SER A 91 -8.50 3.39 8.90
C SER A 91 -7.92 2.84 10.20
N GLN A 92 -7.79 1.52 10.26
CA GLN A 92 -7.03 0.90 11.35
C GLN A 92 -5.52 0.88 11.05
N ILE A 93 -5.11 1.28 9.85
CA ILE A 93 -3.69 1.38 9.50
C ILE A 93 -3.22 2.75 9.94
N LYS A 94 -2.31 2.79 10.88
CA LYS A 94 -1.85 4.05 11.46
C LYS A 94 -0.35 4.20 11.27
N LYS A 95 0.13 5.43 11.41
CA LYS A 95 1.55 5.71 11.46
C LYS A 95 2.20 4.78 12.48
N GLY A 96 3.30 4.19 12.10
CA GLY A 96 4.02 3.25 12.97
C GLY A 96 3.63 1.80 12.79
N SER A 97 2.59 1.52 12.00
CA SER A 97 2.25 0.14 11.67
C SER A 97 3.32 -0.46 10.76
N ASN A 98 3.39 -1.79 10.72
CA ASN A 98 4.29 -2.46 9.79
C ASN A 98 3.50 -3.48 8.99
N LEU A 99 3.43 -3.28 7.69
CA LEU A 99 2.62 -4.13 6.81
C LEU A 99 3.34 -5.41 6.43
N ASN A 100 4.66 -5.45 6.57
CA ASN A 100 5.42 -6.64 6.23
C ASN A 100 5.23 -7.75 7.25
N ASN A 101 4.87 -7.38 8.48
CA ASN A 101 4.65 -8.33 9.57
C ASN A 101 3.17 -8.53 9.89
N ALA A 102 2.32 -8.03 9.04
CA ALA A 102 0.87 -8.12 9.28
C ALA A 102 0.31 -9.48 8.85
#